data_fb8d8b03c63cc6b658b0cc078d4225d4
#
_entry.id   fb8d8b03c63cc6b658b0cc078d4225d4
#
_cell.length_a   1.000
_cell.length_b   1.000
_cell.length_c   1.000
_cell.angle_alpha   90.00
_cell.angle_beta   90.00
_cell.angle_gamma   90.00
#
_symmetry.space_group_name_H-M   'P 1'
#
loop_
_entity.id
_entity.type
_entity.pdbx_description
1 polymer ?
#
loop_
_entity_poly.entity_id
_entity_poly.type
_entity_poly.pdbx_seq_one_letter_code
_entity_poly.pdbx_strand_id
1 'polypeptide(L)'
;MIELRSLTRRHAERVAVDDLSLSVETGELVMLVGGSGSGKTTTLRLVNRLIEPTSGSVWIDGADTRAEAAPLLRRRIGYCFQQVGLFPHLTVAENVAITPTLLGWSATRIAARVEELLARVALDPRAYRDRWPTALSGGEAQRVGLARALAAQPRLMLLDEPFGALDPLTRESLQQEFASIRRELGLTAIFVTHDMAEALLLGDRIAVLHEGRLVQVGTPSELLRAPADGRVAELLRTPRRQAEALAALLGRRWDA
;
A
#
# COMPACT_ATOMS: atom_id res chain seq x y z
N MET A 1 6.92 -14.66 1.23
CA MET A 1 5.70 -14.40 0.41
C MET A 1 6.05 -13.74 -0.92
N ILE A 2 6.78 -12.62 -0.95
CA ILE A 2 7.19 -11.94 -2.19
C ILE A 2 8.70 -11.88 -2.26
N GLU A 3 9.26 -12.11 -3.46
CA GLU A 3 10.69 -11.93 -3.72
C GLU A 3 10.87 -11.14 -5.02
N LEU A 4 11.55 -10.00 -4.93
CA LEU A 4 12.07 -9.25 -6.06
C LEU A 4 13.53 -9.67 -6.25
N ARG A 5 13.87 -10.23 -7.41
CA ARG A 5 15.22 -10.74 -7.68
C ARG A 5 15.86 -9.93 -8.79
N SER A 6 16.83 -9.08 -8.43
CA SER A 6 17.60 -8.21 -9.35
C SER A 6 16.71 -7.48 -10.35
N LEU A 7 15.60 -6.91 -9.84
CA LEU A 7 14.54 -6.34 -10.65
C LEU A 7 15.00 -5.03 -11.27
N THR A 8 14.97 -4.94 -12.60
CA THR A 8 15.34 -3.73 -13.33
C THR A 8 14.24 -3.32 -14.30
N ARG A 9 13.96 -2.02 -14.36
CA ARG A 9 13.08 -1.42 -15.36
C ARG A 9 13.69 -0.18 -15.96
N ARG A 10 13.84 -0.20 -17.28
CA ARG A 10 14.30 0.93 -18.09
C ARG A 10 13.16 1.47 -18.94
N HIS A 11 13.07 2.79 -19.03
CA HIS A 11 12.18 3.50 -19.95
C HIS A 11 13.06 4.36 -20.85
N ALA A 12 13.24 3.93 -22.08
CA ALA A 12 14.21 4.55 -23.00
C ALA A 12 15.59 4.71 -22.32
N GLU A 13 16.05 5.92 -22.09
CA GLU A 13 17.34 6.18 -21.46
C GLU A 13 17.32 6.25 -19.92
N ARG A 14 16.11 6.29 -19.30
CA ARG A 14 15.98 6.41 -17.85
C ARG A 14 15.79 5.05 -17.21
N VAL A 15 16.62 4.75 -16.20
CA VAL A 15 16.42 3.59 -15.33
C VAL A 15 15.48 3.99 -14.20
N ALA A 16 14.30 3.38 -14.14
CA ALA A 16 13.30 3.66 -13.12
C ALA A 16 13.42 2.75 -11.88
N VAL A 17 13.88 1.51 -12.10
CA VAL A 17 14.27 0.55 -11.05
C VAL A 17 15.55 -0.12 -11.53
N ASP A 18 16.55 -0.23 -10.68
CA ASP A 18 17.91 -0.69 -11.01
C ASP A 18 18.40 -1.72 -9.98
N ASP A 19 18.45 -2.97 -10.40
CA ASP A 19 18.93 -4.13 -9.63
C ASP A 19 18.29 -4.25 -8.23
N LEU A 20 16.98 -4.03 -8.15
CA LEU A 20 16.26 -4.07 -6.88
C LEU A 20 16.00 -5.51 -6.43
N SER A 21 16.58 -5.89 -5.29
CA SER A 21 16.30 -7.16 -4.62
C SER A 21 15.69 -6.89 -3.24
N LEU A 22 14.52 -7.48 -2.98
CA LEU A 22 13.76 -7.28 -1.74
C LEU A 22 12.88 -8.51 -1.49
N SER A 23 12.86 -8.99 -0.25
CA SER A 23 11.92 -10.01 0.22
C SER A 23 10.89 -9.42 1.16
N VAL A 24 9.65 -9.93 1.09
CA VAL A 24 8.55 -9.61 1.99
C VAL A 24 7.98 -10.92 2.52
N GLU A 25 7.98 -11.07 3.83
CA GLU A 25 7.48 -12.28 4.49
C GLU A 25 5.95 -12.31 4.55
N THR A 26 5.38 -13.47 4.84
CA THR A 26 3.94 -13.60 5.00
C THR A 26 3.46 -12.82 6.23
N GLY A 27 2.42 -12.00 6.06
CA GLY A 27 1.86 -11.13 7.10
C GLY A 27 2.65 -9.85 7.34
N GLU A 28 3.79 -9.64 6.65
CA GLU A 28 4.63 -8.47 6.80
C GLU A 28 4.09 -7.26 6.02
N LEU A 29 4.22 -6.08 6.59
CA LEU A 29 4.03 -4.78 5.94
C LEU A 29 5.38 -4.13 5.66
N VAL A 30 5.78 -4.11 4.40
CA VAL A 30 6.99 -3.39 3.97
C VAL A 30 6.60 -2.05 3.39
N MET A 31 7.14 -0.99 3.98
CA MET A 31 6.97 0.38 3.49
C MET A 31 8.06 0.69 2.46
N LEU A 32 7.68 1.13 1.26
CA LEU A 32 8.63 1.66 0.27
C LEU A 32 8.64 3.19 0.37
N VAL A 33 9.76 3.76 0.79
CA VAL A 33 9.93 5.20 0.96
C VAL A 33 11.05 5.74 0.08
N GLY A 34 11.01 7.03 -0.19
CA GLY A 34 12.02 7.72 -1.00
C GLY A 34 11.44 8.95 -1.70
N GLY A 35 12.29 9.77 -2.27
CA GLY A 35 11.90 10.97 -3.00
C GLY A 35 11.05 10.69 -4.24
N SER A 36 10.51 11.75 -4.85
CA SER A 36 9.82 11.63 -6.13
C SER A 36 10.76 11.04 -7.19
N GLY A 37 10.26 10.09 -7.98
CA GLY A 37 11.06 9.44 -9.02
C GLY A 37 12.04 8.37 -8.53
N SER A 38 12.03 7.99 -7.25
CA SER A 38 12.91 6.94 -6.70
C SER A 38 12.54 5.50 -7.10
N GLY A 39 11.45 5.29 -7.85
CA GLY A 39 11.08 3.98 -8.38
C GLY A 39 9.96 3.25 -7.62
N LYS A 40 9.41 3.79 -6.53
CA LYS A 40 8.40 3.14 -5.67
C LYS A 40 7.15 2.66 -6.42
N THR A 41 6.44 3.55 -7.05
CA THR A 41 5.25 3.23 -7.87
C THR A 41 5.59 2.27 -9.01
N THR A 42 6.77 2.45 -9.64
CA THR A 42 7.25 1.54 -10.68
C THR A 42 7.45 0.13 -10.12
N THR A 43 8.01 0.01 -8.94
CA THR A 43 8.19 -1.29 -8.24
C THR A 43 6.82 -1.95 -7.98
N LEU A 44 5.83 -1.25 -7.46
CA LEU A 44 4.47 -1.81 -7.28
C LEU A 44 3.86 -2.28 -8.60
N ARG A 45 4.03 -1.49 -9.67
CA ARG A 45 3.51 -1.84 -11.01
C ARG A 45 4.19 -3.07 -11.59
N LEU A 46 5.47 -3.29 -11.29
CA LEU A 46 6.21 -4.51 -11.65
C LEU A 46 5.69 -5.72 -10.88
N VAL A 47 5.47 -5.59 -9.55
CA VAL A 47 4.93 -6.67 -8.72
C VAL A 47 3.55 -7.13 -9.23
N ASN A 48 2.70 -6.18 -9.61
CA ASN A 48 1.34 -6.46 -10.13
C ASN A 48 1.31 -6.73 -11.65
N ARG A 49 2.50 -6.78 -12.31
CA ARG A 49 2.62 -6.96 -13.75
C ARG A 49 1.74 -6.01 -14.56
N LEU A 50 1.57 -4.76 -14.09
CA LEU A 50 1.02 -3.66 -14.89
C LEU A 50 2.03 -3.20 -15.93
N ILE A 51 3.31 -3.40 -15.64
CA ILE A 51 4.44 -3.26 -16.56
C ILE A 51 5.36 -4.47 -16.38
N GLU A 52 6.05 -4.87 -17.45
CA GLU A 52 7.01 -5.98 -17.39
C GLU A 52 8.41 -5.46 -17.03
N PRO A 53 9.23 -6.21 -16.29
CA PRO A 53 10.63 -5.86 -16.03
C PRO A 53 11.47 -5.93 -17.31
N THR A 54 12.54 -5.13 -17.37
CA THR A 54 13.57 -5.25 -18.42
C THR A 54 14.47 -6.45 -18.14
N SER A 55 14.78 -6.70 -16.86
CA SER A 55 15.50 -7.89 -16.37
C SER A 55 15.11 -8.17 -14.92
N GLY A 56 15.51 -9.34 -14.42
CA GLY A 56 15.11 -9.84 -13.11
C GLY A 56 13.73 -10.47 -13.11
N SER A 57 13.20 -10.78 -11.93
CA SER A 57 11.93 -11.48 -11.80
C SER A 57 11.23 -11.14 -10.48
N VAL A 58 9.91 -11.31 -10.48
CA VAL A 58 9.05 -11.19 -9.29
C VAL A 58 8.47 -12.57 -8.99
N TRP A 59 8.61 -13.00 -7.75
CA TRP A 59 8.09 -14.27 -7.25
C TRP A 59 7.06 -14.01 -6.16
N ILE A 60 5.94 -14.72 -6.22
CA ILE A 60 4.88 -14.66 -5.20
C ILE A 60 4.54 -16.10 -4.81
N ASP A 61 4.59 -16.40 -3.51
CA ASP A 61 4.38 -17.75 -2.96
C ASP A 61 5.26 -18.83 -3.64
N GLY A 62 6.52 -18.48 -3.95
CA GLY A 62 7.47 -19.40 -4.56
C GLY A 62 7.29 -19.63 -6.06
N ALA A 63 6.35 -18.95 -6.72
CA ALA A 63 6.13 -19.02 -8.15
C ALA A 63 6.51 -17.72 -8.86
N ASP A 64 7.21 -17.83 -10.01
CA ASP A 64 7.45 -16.67 -10.88
C ASP A 64 6.10 -16.13 -11.40
N THR A 65 5.88 -14.84 -11.23
CA THR A 65 4.61 -14.21 -11.66
C THR A 65 4.34 -14.36 -13.16
N ARG A 66 5.36 -14.61 -13.97
CA ARG A 66 5.23 -14.85 -15.42
C ARG A 66 4.68 -16.22 -15.76
N ALA A 67 4.64 -17.17 -14.80
CA ALA A 67 4.10 -18.51 -15.01
C ALA A 67 2.57 -18.53 -15.21
N GLU A 68 1.87 -17.45 -14.87
CA GLU A 68 0.43 -17.32 -15.07
C GLU A 68 0.08 -16.08 -15.89
N ALA A 69 -1.15 -16.05 -16.44
CA ALA A 69 -1.65 -14.86 -17.15
C ALA A 69 -1.81 -13.68 -16.19
N ALA A 70 -1.32 -12.49 -16.57
CA ALA A 70 -1.35 -11.30 -15.74
C ALA A 70 -2.77 -10.92 -15.20
N PRO A 71 -3.88 -11.09 -15.94
CA PRO A 71 -5.21 -10.88 -15.37
C PRO A 71 -5.57 -11.81 -14.22
N LEU A 72 -5.10 -13.06 -14.23
CA LEU A 72 -5.34 -14.02 -13.13
C LEU A 72 -4.55 -13.63 -11.89
N LEU A 73 -3.27 -13.28 -12.06
CA LEU A 73 -2.44 -12.74 -10.98
C LEU A 73 -3.11 -11.55 -10.31
N ARG A 74 -3.54 -10.54 -11.10
CA ARG A 74 -4.12 -9.30 -10.58
C ARG A 74 -5.42 -9.51 -9.80
N ARG A 75 -6.23 -10.53 -10.12
CA ARG A 75 -7.45 -10.85 -9.38
C ARG A 75 -7.18 -11.36 -7.96
N ARG A 76 -5.96 -11.83 -7.68
CA ARG A 76 -5.54 -12.34 -6.36
C ARG A 76 -4.82 -11.29 -5.51
N ILE A 77 -4.49 -10.13 -6.10
CA ILE A 77 -3.77 -9.03 -5.46
C ILE A 77 -4.75 -7.88 -5.22
N GLY A 78 -4.86 -7.43 -3.98
CA GLY A 78 -5.55 -6.19 -3.66
C GLY A 78 -4.69 -5.00 -4.06
N TYR A 79 -5.22 -4.06 -4.85
CA TYR A 79 -4.46 -2.90 -5.28
C TYR A 79 -5.21 -1.60 -4.93
N CYS A 80 -4.57 -0.75 -4.12
CA CYS A 80 -5.02 0.61 -3.85
C CYS A 80 -4.17 1.59 -4.68
N PHE A 81 -4.82 2.31 -5.60
CA PHE A 81 -4.16 3.30 -6.44
C PHE A 81 -4.02 4.63 -5.71
N GLN A 82 -3.01 5.41 -6.06
CA GLN A 82 -2.79 6.78 -5.58
C GLN A 82 -4.00 7.69 -5.83
N GLN A 83 -4.57 7.64 -7.03
CA GLN A 83 -5.90 8.16 -7.30
C GLN A 83 -6.88 7.00 -7.14
N VAL A 84 -7.90 7.16 -6.31
CA VAL A 84 -8.82 6.07 -5.92
C VAL A 84 -9.35 5.27 -7.11
N GLY A 85 -9.57 5.96 -8.25
CA GLY A 85 -9.94 5.34 -9.52
C GLY A 85 -11.21 4.50 -9.42
N LEU A 86 -12.23 4.98 -8.68
CA LEU A 86 -13.55 4.38 -8.71
C LEU A 86 -14.16 4.57 -10.10
N PHE A 87 -14.88 3.56 -10.56
CA PHE A 87 -15.60 3.64 -11.82
C PHE A 87 -16.80 4.58 -11.65
N PRO A 88 -16.85 5.74 -12.33
CA PRO A 88 -17.87 6.76 -12.07
C PRO A 88 -19.28 6.34 -12.51
N HIS A 89 -19.37 5.33 -13.36
CA HIS A 89 -20.62 4.76 -13.87
C HIS A 89 -21.09 3.53 -13.10
N LEU A 90 -20.48 3.23 -11.95
CA LEU A 90 -20.86 2.16 -11.05
C LEU A 90 -21.13 2.75 -9.65
N THR A 91 -22.11 2.20 -8.96
CA THR A 91 -22.37 2.51 -7.55
C THR A 91 -21.20 2.08 -6.66
N VAL A 92 -21.22 2.48 -5.39
CA VAL A 92 -20.25 2.02 -4.37
C VAL A 92 -20.26 0.49 -4.28
N ALA A 93 -21.43 -0.13 -4.18
CA ALA A 93 -21.56 -1.58 -4.10
C ALA A 93 -20.98 -2.28 -5.34
N GLU A 94 -21.28 -1.78 -6.52
CA GLU A 94 -20.77 -2.33 -7.79
C GLU A 94 -19.24 -2.14 -7.90
N ASN A 95 -18.69 -1.00 -7.47
CA ASN A 95 -17.24 -0.79 -7.42
C ASN A 95 -16.55 -1.83 -6.53
N VAL A 96 -17.08 -2.09 -5.34
CA VAL A 96 -16.53 -3.12 -4.43
C VAL A 96 -16.70 -4.52 -5.02
N ALA A 97 -17.81 -4.79 -5.70
CA ALA A 97 -18.15 -6.11 -6.25
C ALA A 97 -17.33 -6.53 -7.48
N ILE A 98 -16.59 -5.62 -8.15
CA ILE A 98 -15.92 -5.89 -9.44
C ILE A 98 -15.08 -7.17 -9.42
N THR A 99 -14.09 -7.25 -8.50
CA THR A 99 -13.17 -8.40 -8.47
C THR A 99 -13.88 -9.71 -8.07
N PRO A 100 -14.74 -9.75 -7.03
CA PRO A 100 -15.59 -10.92 -6.76
C PRO A 100 -16.43 -11.38 -7.95
N THR A 101 -17.01 -10.45 -8.72
CA THR A 101 -17.77 -10.76 -9.94
C THR A 101 -16.89 -11.41 -11.00
N LEU A 102 -15.70 -10.87 -11.24
CA LEU A 102 -14.71 -11.45 -12.17
C LEU A 102 -14.19 -12.82 -11.73
N LEU A 103 -14.29 -13.13 -10.43
CA LEU A 103 -13.97 -14.45 -9.85
C LEU A 103 -15.17 -15.42 -9.89
N GLY A 104 -16.33 -15.00 -10.39
CA GLY A 104 -17.52 -15.83 -10.50
C GLY A 104 -18.22 -16.14 -9.17
N TRP A 105 -18.07 -15.25 -8.15
CA TRP A 105 -18.80 -15.44 -6.90
C TRP A 105 -20.31 -15.29 -7.10
N SER A 106 -21.09 -16.00 -6.28
CA SER A 106 -22.55 -15.86 -6.31
C SER A 106 -23.01 -14.46 -5.88
N ALA A 107 -24.11 -13.97 -6.42
CA ALA A 107 -24.69 -12.67 -6.08
C ALA A 107 -24.90 -12.51 -4.57
N THR A 108 -25.39 -13.56 -3.89
CA THR A 108 -25.59 -13.57 -2.44
C THR A 108 -24.28 -13.38 -1.67
N ARG A 109 -23.23 -14.09 -2.08
CA ARG A 109 -21.88 -13.96 -1.45
C ARG A 109 -21.29 -12.56 -1.68
N ILE A 110 -21.46 -12.02 -2.89
CA ILE A 110 -21.01 -10.65 -3.22
C ILE A 110 -21.74 -9.63 -2.37
N ALA A 111 -23.07 -9.70 -2.26
CA ALA A 111 -23.86 -8.75 -1.47
C ALA A 111 -23.43 -8.75 0.01
N ALA A 112 -23.29 -9.92 0.62
CA ALA A 112 -22.83 -10.06 2.00
C ALA A 112 -21.41 -9.49 2.17
N ARG A 113 -20.51 -9.75 1.21
CA ARG A 113 -19.13 -9.24 1.26
C ARG A 113 -19.06 -7.72 1.13
N VAL A 114 -19.87 -7.12 0.28
CA VAL A 114 -19.98 -5.66 0.12
C VAL A 114 -20.43 -5.02 1.44
N GLU A 115 -21.48 -5.55 2.08
CA GLU A 115 -21.98 -5.04 3.37
C GLU A 115 -20.92 -5.16 4.46
N GLU A 116 -20.26 -6.31 4.59
CA GLU A 116 -19.17 -6.54 5.52
C GLU A 116 -18.05 -5.50 5.35
N LEU A 117 -17.59 -5.31 4.10
CA LEU A 117 -16.45 -4.44 3.84
C LEU A 117 -16.78 -2.96 4.02
N LEU A 118 -17.97 -2.51 3.62
CA LEU A 118 -18.38 -1.14 3.87
C LEU A 118 -18.42 -0.84 5.37
N ALA A 119 -18.97 -1.76 6.18
CA ALA A 119 -18.95 -1.63 7.62
C ALA A 119 -17.52 -1.59 8.20
N ARG A 120 -16.61 -2.43 7.70
CA ARG A 120 -15.20 -2.49 8.13
C ARG A 120 -14.43 -1.20 7.85
N VAL A 121 -14.78 -0.50 6.76
CA VAL A 121 -14.16 0.79 6.43
C VAL A 121 -14.97 1.98 6.97
N ALA A 122 -15.79 1.75 8.00
CA ALA A 122 -16.62 2.76 8.68
C ALA A 122 -17.56 3.55 7.73
N LEU A 123 -18.13 2.86 6.74
CA LEU A 123 -19.21 3.36 5.89
C LEU A 123 -20.48 2.55 6.16
N ASP A 124 -21.58 3.21 6.58
CA ASP A 124 -22.87 2.52 6.75
C ASP A 124 -23.34 1.92 5.42
N PRO A 125 -23.45 0.59 5.29
CA PRO A 125 -23.84 -0.04 4.04
C PRO A 125 -25.20 0.45 3.50
N ARG A 126 -26.15 0.75 4.38
CA ARG A 126 -27.49 1.21 3.98
C ARG A 126 -27.46 2.61 3.39
N ALA A 127 -26.56 3.46 3.89
CA ALA A 127 -26.44 4.84 3.44
C ALA A 127 -25.55 4.98 2.19
N TYR A 128 -24.58 4.07 1.98
CA TYR A 128 -23.52 4.25 0.98
C TYR A 128 -23.60 3.31 -0.21
N ARG A 129 -24.13 2.09 -0.09
CA ARG A 129 -24.06 1.06 -1.14
C ARG A 129 -24.55 1.52 -2.52
N ASP A 130 -25.62 2.33 -2.54
CA ASP A 130 -26.27 2.77 -3.77
C ASP A 130 -25.82 4.17 -4.22
N ARG A 131 -24.88 4.81 -3.51
CA ARG A 131 -24.31 6.09 -3.92
C ARG A 131 -23.38 5.94 -5.12
N TRP A 132 -23.27 7.00 -5.88
CA TRP A 132 -22.31 7.15 -6.96
C TRP A 132 -21.01 7.75 -6.45
N PRO A 133 -19.84 7.46 -7.07
CA PRO A 133 -18.55 8.03 -6.67
C PRO A 133 -18.52 9.56 -6.61
N THR A 134 -19.29 10.21 -7.48
CA THR A 134 -19.40 11.68 -7.53
C THR A 134 -20.09 12.30 -6.31
N ALA A 135 -20.81 11.52 -5.52
CA ALA A 135 -21.48 11.93 -4.30
C ALA A 135 -20.64 11.67 -3.03
N LEU A 136 -19.39 11.21 -3.19
CA LEU A 136 -18.48 10.88 -2.09
C LEU A 136 -17.47 12.01 -1.86
N SER A 137 -17.14 12.26 -0.59
CA SER A 137 -15.94 13.01 -0.22
C SER A 137 -14.68 12.22 -0.60
N GLY A 138 -13.51 12.88 -0.62
CA GLY A 138 -12.24 12.21 -0.91
C GLY A 138 -11.94 11.06 0.06
N GLY A 139 -12.22 11.25 1.36
CA GLY A 139 -12.02 10.21 2.38
C GLY A 139 -12.98 9.02 2.21
N GLU A 140 -14.26 9.29 1.92
CA GLU A 140 -15.24 8.22 1.65
C GLU A 140 -14.87 7.43 0.38
N ALA A 141 -14.45 8.12 -0.69
CA ALA A 141 -13.98 7.46 -1.90
C ALA A 141 -12.76 6.57 -1.61
N GLN A 142 -11.83 7.03 -0.77
CA GLN A 142 -10.65 6.25 -0.36
C GLN A 142 -11.05 4.99 0.42
N ARG A 143 -12.01 5.10 1.35
CA ARG A 143 -12.58 3.96 2.09
C ARG A 143 -13.21 2.94 1.14
N VAL A 144 -13.96 3.38 0.15
CA VAL A 144 -14.51 2.49 -0.90
C VAL A 144 -13.39 1.83 -1.72
N GLY A 145 -12.32 2.58 -2.06
CA GLY A 145 -11.14 2.04 -2.73
C GLY A 145 -10.45 0.93 -1.94
N LEU A 146 -10.33 1.11 -0.62
CA LEU A 146 -9.78 0.09 0.28
C LEU A 146 -10.71 -1.13 0.36
N ALA A 147 -12.02 -0.93 0.51
CA ALA A 147 -13.01 -2.00 0.48
C ALA A 147 -12.95 -2.81 -0.83
N ARG A 148 -12.85 -2.12 -1.98
CA ARG A 148 -12.70 -2.77 -3.30
C ARG A 148 -11.43 -3.63 -3.37
N ALA A 149 -10.31 -3.12 -2.86
CA ALA A 149 -9.04 -3.86 -2.86
C ALA A 149 -9.09 -5.12 -1.98
N LEU A 150 -9.88 -5.09 -0.89
CA LEU A 150 -10.09 -6.22 0.02
C LEU A 150 -11.16 -7.22 -0.44
N ALA A 151 -11.96 -6.87 -1.45
CA ALA A 151 -13.19 -7.59 -1.79
C ALA A 151 -12.97 -9.06 -2.14
N ALA A 152 -11.92 -9.36 -2.90
CA ALA A 152 -11.58 -10.71 -3.33
C ALA A 152 -10.85 -11.56 -2.26
N GLN A 153 -10.76 -11.09 -1.02
CA GLN A 153 -10.00 -11.75 0.06
C GLN A 153 -8.52 -11.99 -0.32
N PRO A 154 -7.80 -10.96 -0.78
CA PRO A 154 -6.42 -11.13 -1.19
C PRO A 154 -5.53 -11.50 0.01
N ARG A 155 -4.45 -12.25 -0.23
CA ARG A 155 -3.36 -12.45 0.74
C ARG A 155 -2.30 -11.36 0.65
N LEU A 156 -2.22 -10.71 -0.51
CA LEU A 156 -1.25 -9.65 -0.82
C LEU A 156 -1.99 -8.37 -1.18
N MET A 157 -1.57 -7.27 -0.56
CA MET A 157 -2.02 -5.93 -0.92
C MET A 157 -0.86 -5.05 -1.38
N LEU A 158 -1.10 -4.27 -2.41
CA LEU A 158 -0.21 -3.25 -2.92
C LEU A 158 -0.90 -1.89 -2.80
N LEU A 159 -0.28 -0.97 -2.06
CA LEU A 159 -0.87 0.33 -1.77
C LEU A 159 0.08 1.44 -2.27
N ASP A 160 -0.40 2.27 -3.19
CA ASP A 160 0.36 3.36 -3.79
C ASP A 160 -0.15 4.70 -3.24
N GLU A 161 0.52 5.25 -2.23
CA GLU A 161 0.17 6.50 -1.52
C GLU A 161 -1.33 6.59 -1.14
N PRO A 162 -1.92 5.56 -0.51
CA PRO A 162 -3.37 5.46 -0.37
C PRO A 162 -3.99 6.55 0.51
N PHE A 163 -3.20 7.25 1.32
CA PHE A 163 -3.69 8.25 2.26
C PHE A 163 -3.17 9.67 1.98
N GLY A 164 -2.40 9.85 0.89
CA GLY A 164 -1.68 11.10 0.61
C GLY A 164 -2.57 12.33 0.41
N ALA A 165 -3.76 12.16 -0.14
CA ALA A 165 -4.68 13.26 -0.45
C ALA A 165 -5.72 13.58 0.65
N LEU A 166 -5.59 12.95 1.83
CA LEU A 166 -6.54 13.09 2.93
C LEU A 166 -6.13 14.17 3.93
N ASP A 167 -7.12 14.79 4.58
CA ASP A 167 -6.90 15.63 5.75
C ASP A 167 -6.33 14.79 6.92
N PRO A 168 -5.65 15.40 7.90
CA PRO A 168 -4.95 14.68 8.95
C PRO A 168 -5.81 13.72 9.77
N LEU A 169 -7.04 14.12 10.14
CA LEU A 169 -7.92 13.29 10.98
C LEU A 169 -8.45 12.07 10.22
N THR A 170 -8.90 12.29 8.99
CA THR A 170 -9.35 11.19 8.10
C THR A 170 -8.20 10.23 7.80
N ARG A 171 -6.99 10.75 7.58
CA ARG A 171 -5.78 9.95 7.35
C ARG A 171 -5.48 9.06 8.54
N GLU A 172 -5.42 9.60 9.75
CA GLU A 172 -5.16 8.85 10.98
C GLU A 172 -6.20 7.74 11.19
N SER A 173 -7.48 8.06 11.04
CA SER A 173 -8.57 7.07 11.14
C SER A 173 -8.38 5.91 10.16
N LEU A 174 -8.10 6.21 8.87
CA LEU A 174 -7.89 5.18 7.84
C LEU A 174 -6.63 4.35 8.06
N GLN A 175 -5.56 4.95 8.56
CA GLN A 175 -4.33 4.24 8.93
C GLN A 175 -4.60 3.22 10.04
N GLN A 176 -5.33 3.62 11.08
CA GLN A 176 -5.71 2.75 12.19
C GLN A 176 -6.63 1.61 11.72
N GLU A 177 -7.62 1.91 10.89
CA GLU A 177 -8.52 0.92 10.29
C GLU A 177 -7.75 -0.08 9.42
N PHE A 178 -6.88 0.39 8.53
CA PHE A 178 -6.04 -0.47 7.70
C PHE A 178 -5.13 -1.36 8.55
N ALA A 179 -4.47 -0.80 9.56
CA ALA A 179 -3.59 -1.56 10.46
C ALA A 179 -4.37 -2.65 11.23
N SER A 180 -5.62 -2.36 11.65
CA SER A 180 -6.50 -3.33 12.29
C SER A 180 -6.91 -4.45 11.34
N ILE A 181 -7.40 -4.10 10.14
CA ILE A 181 -7.81 -5.06 9.10
C ILE A 181 -6.63 -5.96 8.70
N ARG A 182 -5.43 -5.37 8.50
CA ARG A 182 -4.22 -6.11 8.14
C ARG A 182 -3.88 -7.17 9.18
N ARG A 183 -3.87 -6.78 10.46
CA ARG A 183 -3.56 -7.70 11.57
C ARG A 183 -4.58 -8.82 11.71
N GLU A 184 -5.86 -8.47 11.63
CA GLU A 184 -6.95 -9.44 11.74
C GLU A 184 -6.92 -10.49 10.62
N LEU A 185 -6.63 -10.04 9.38
CA LEU A 185 -6.64 -10.92 8.20
C LEU A 185 -5.26 -11.53 7.88
N GLY A 186 -4.21 -11.19 8.62
CA GLY A 186 -2.85 -11.67 8.35
C GLY A 186 -2.33 -11.25 6.98
N LEU A 187 -2.70 -10.04 6.50
CA LEU A 187 -2.37 -9.57 5.16
C LEU A 187 -0.89 -9.25 5.02
N THR A 188 -0.28 -9.74 3.95
CA THR A 188 1.01 -9.25 3.48
C THR A 188 0.81 -7.99 2.66
N ALA A 189 1.64 -6.96 2.84
CA ALA A 189 1.47 -5.74 2.07
C ALA A 189 2.79 -5.05 1.70
N ILE A 190 2.81 -4.43 0.52
CA ILE A 190 3.80 -3.42 0.15
C ILE A 190 3.05 -2.08 0.07
N PHE A 191 3.53 -1.11 0.82
CA PHE A 191 2.92 0.20 0.95
C PHE A 191 3.89 1.29 0.52
N VAL A 192 3.56 2.03 -0.50
CA VAL A 192 4.34 3.18 -0.97
C VAL A 192 3.87 4.44 -0.27
N THR A 193 4.80 5.19 0.28
CA THR A 193 4.55 6.52 0.81
C THR A 193 5.77 7.43 0.62
N HIS A 194 5.55 8.72 0.64
CA HIS A 194 6.59 9.74 0.76
C HIS A 194 6.70 10.29 2.20
N ASP A 195 5.79 9.86 3.09
CA ASP A 195 5.77 10.27 4.49
C ASP A 195 6.56 9.27 5.35
N MET A 196 7.73 9.70 5.84
CA MET A 196 8.57 8.85 6.69
C MET A 196 7.95 8.61 8.07
N ALA A 197 7.13 9.54 8.59
CA ALA A 197 6.44 9.34 9.87
C ALA A 197 5.40 8.22 9.74
N GLU A 198 4.63 8.20 8.64
CA GLU A 198 3.70 7.11 8.31
C GLU A 198 4.43 5.77 8.24
N ALA A 199 5.60 5.74 7.57
CA ALA A 199 6.39 4.51 7.45
C ALA A 199 6.92 4.00 8.80
N LEU A 200 7.37 4.91 9.67
CA LEU A 200 7.85 4.57 11.01
C LEU A 200 6.75 4.05 11.94
N LEU A 201 5.52 4.53 11.78
CA LEU A 201 4.38 4.18 12.63
C LEU A 201 3.68 2.89 12.21
N LEU A 202 3.62 2.62 10.90
CA LEU A 202 2.82 1.50 10.37
C LEU A 202 3.65 0.30 9.95
N GLY A 203 4.88 0.51 9.45
CA GLY A 203 5.68 -0.53 8.81
C GLY A 203 6.32 -1.50 9.78
N ASP A 204 6.30 -2.78 9.44
CA ASP A 204 7.16 -3.77 10.11
C ASP A 204 8.61 -3.61 9.65
N ARG A 205 8.82 -3.36 8.35
CA ARG A 205 10.10 -2.95 7.76
C ARG A 205 9.92 -1.82 6.78
N ILE A 206 10.98 -1.03 6.63
CA ILE A 206 11.04 0.11 5.71
C ILE A 206 12.17 -0.14 4.72
N ALA A 207 11.85 -0.09 3.43
CA ALA A 207 12.81 -0.13 2.34
C ALA A 207 12.93 1.27 1.74
N VAL A 208 14.12 1.87 1.87
CA VAL A 208 14.43 3.21 1.36
C VAL A 208 14.97 3.09 -0.05
N LEU A 209 14.28 3.71 -1.00
CA LEU A 209 14.69 3.75 -2.42
C LEU A 209 15.23 5.13 -2.80
N HIS A 210 16.31 5.11 -3.58
CA HIS A 210 16.87 6.31 -4.21
C HIS A 210 17.34 5.97 -5.63
N GLU A 211 16.90 6.78 -6.61
CA GLU A 211 17.27 6.61 -8.03
C GLU A 211 17.11 5.16 -8.54
N GLY A 212 16.02 4.52 -8.18
CA GLY A 212 15.69 3.15 -8.60
C GLY A 212 16.38 2.04 -7.81
N ARG A 213 17.26 2.35 -6.87
CA ARG A 213 18.04 1.39 -6.07
C ARG A 213 17.56 1.31 -4.63
N LEU A 214 17.71 0.13 -4.03
CA LEU A 214 17.53 -0.06 -2.59
C LEU A 214 18.75 0.46 -1.85
N VAL A 215 18.56 1.47 -0.98
CA VAL A 215 19.62 2.07 -0.17
C VAL A 215 19.73 1.34 1.18
N GLN A 216 18.60 1.13 1.83
CA GLN A 216 18.53 0.44 3.11
C GLN A 216 17.19 -0.27 3.25
N VAL A 217 17.18 -1.40 3.92
CA VAL A 217 15.97 -2.06 4.41
C VAL A 217 16.20 -2.52 5.85
N GLY A 218 15.21 -2.31 6.70
CA GLY A 218 15.26 -2.70 8.11
C GLY A 218 14.00 -2.30 8.85
N THR A 219 13.92 -2.65 10.12
CA THR A 219 12.85 -2.21 11.02
C THR A 219 12.93 -0.69 11.26
N PRO A 220 11.84 -0.03 11.67
CA PRO A 220 11.87 1.38 12.07
C PRO A 220 12.98 1.70 13.07
N SER A 221 13.17 0.82 14.05
CA SER A 221 14.22 0.98 15.08
C SER A 221 15.63 0.91 14.51
N GLU A 222 15.91 0.00 13.57
CA GLU A 222 17.21 -0.10 12.92
C GLU A 222 17.53 1.14 12.09
N LEU A 223 16.57 1.65 11.31
CA LEU A 223 16.76 2.86 10.51
C LEU A 223 17.03 4.08 11.41
N LEU A 224 16.29 4.21 12.51
CA LEU A 224 16.47 5.30 13.47
C LEU A 224 17.82 5.25 14.18
N ARG A 225 18.35 4.05 14.51
CA ARG A 225 19.64 3.89 15.20
C ARG A 225 20.82 4.01 14.27
N ALA A 226 20.74 3.42 13.09
CA ALA A 226 21.86 3.27 12.16
C ALA A 226 21.40 3.54 10.70
N PRO A 227 21.16 4.81 10.33
CA PRO A 227 20.90 5.15 8.94
C PRO A 227 22.13 4.82 8.08
N ALA A 228 21.92 4.12 6.95
CA ALA A 228 23.01 3.61 6.11
C ALA A 228 23.86 4.73 5.48
N ASP A 229 23.22 5.87 5.17
CA ASP A 229 23.90 7.03 4.61
C ASP A 229 23.22 8.35 5.00
N GLY A 230 23.79 9.47 4.53
CA GLY A 230 23.25 10.82 4.78
C GLY A 230 21.84 11.05 4.23
N ARG A 231 21.43 10.32 3.17
CA ARG A 231 20.11 10.44 2.56
C ARG A 231 19.05 9.82 3.46
N VAL A 232 19.31 8.62 3.99
CA VAL A 232 18.42 7.97 4.97
C VAL A 232 18.32 8.84 6.23
N ALA A 233 19.45 9.37 6.73
CA ALA A 233 19.45 10.28 7.86
C ALA A 233 18.64 11.56 7.60
N GLU A 234 18.66 12.09 6.38
CA GLU A 234 17.88 13.27 6.00
C GLU A 234 16.37 12.98 5.97
N LEU A 235 15.94 11.85 5.44
CA LEU A 235 14.53 11.42 5.47
C LEU A 235 14.02 11.29 6.91
N LEU A 236 14.85 10.83 7.84
CA LEU A 236 14.52 10.67 9.25
C LEU A 236 14.57 11.99 10.03
N ARG A 237 15.20 13.03 9.50
CA ARG A 237 15.40 14.31 10.20
C ARG A 237 14.09 14.99 10.56
N THR A 238 13.13 15.02 9.62
CA THR A 238 11.84 15.70 9.85
C THR A 238 11.01 15.02 10.95
N PRO A 239 10.74 13.70 10.92
CA PRO A 239 10.04 13.02 12.01
C PRO A 239 10.74 13.18 13.37
N ARG A 240 12.08 13.09 13.42
CA ARG A 240 12.84 13.30 14.66
C ARG A 240 12.64 14.70 15.23
N ARG A 241 12.82 15.74 14.42
CA ARG A 241 12.64 17.14 14.86
C ARG A 241 11.21 17.41 15.32
N GLN A 242 10.20 16.85 14.66
CA GLN A 242 8.80 16.97 15.07
C GLN A 242 8.56 16.30 16.43
N ALA A 243 9.07 15.08 16.63
CA ALA A 243 8.96 14.38 17.90
C ALA A 243 9.68 15.13 19.04
N GLU A 244 10.90 15.63 18.80
CA GLU A 244 11.67 16.43 19.78
C GLU A 244 10.95 17.75 20.13
N ALA A 245 10.39 18.44 19.12
CA ALA A 245 9.66 19.69 19.35
C ALA A 245 8.39 19.46 20.17
N LEU A 246 7.62 18.41 19.85
CA LEU A 246 6.43 18.03 20.62
C LEU A 246 6.79 17.63 22.06
N ALA A 247 7.83 16.83 22.25
CA ALA A 247 8.31 16.45 23.57
C ALA A 247 8.76 17.65 24.40
N ALA A 248 9.42 18.64 23.77
CA ALA A 248 9.80 19.89 24.43
C ALA A 248 8.59 20.74 24.86
N LEU A 249 7.57 20.85 24.00
CA LEU A 249 6.32 21.60 24.30
C LEU A 249 5.49 20.94 25.40
N LEU A 250 5.44 19.62 25.45
CA LEU A 250 4.69 18.87 26.46
C LEU A 250 5.40 18.79 27.81
N GLY A 251 6.58 19.44 27.97
CA GLY A 251 7.27 19.57 29.24
C GLY A 251 7.66 18.26 29.88
N ARG A 252 8.33 17.38 29.14
CA ARG A 252 8.86 16.10 29.62
C ARG A 252 7.91 15.26 30.47
N ARG A 253 7.30 14.28 29.89
CA ARG A 253 7.14 12.91 30.44
C ARG A 253 6.71 11.97 29.34
N TRP A 254 7.66 11.55 28.52
CA TRP A 254 7.62 10.26 27.85
C TRP A 254 8.70 9.41 28.52
N ASP A 255 8.46 9.06 29.78
CA ASP A 255 9.18 8.01 30.47
C ASP A 255 8.39 6.73 30.20
N ALA A 256 8.87 5.90 29.25
CA ALA A 256 8.76 4.45 29.25
C ALA A 256 9.34 3.87 27.95
#